data_0dde1610c0997ade377dc4211cfb02cc
#
_entry.id   0dde1610c0997ade377dc4211cfb02cc
#
_cell.length_a   1.000
_cell.length_b   1.000
_cell.length_c   1.000
_cell.angle_alpha   90.00
_cell.angle_beta   90.00
_cell.angle_gamma   90.00
#
_symmetry.space_group_name_H-M   'P 1'
#
loop_
_entity.id
_entity.type
_entity.pdbx_description
1 polymer ?
#
loop_
_entity_poly.entity_id
_entity_poly.type
_entity_poly.pdbx_seq_one_letter_code
_entity_poly.pdbx_strand_id
1 'polypeptide(L)'
;IAFGGRIPNYHNHASKMTPKEYIEKVRNKEILDSVLNFQLSNDFHVSRVLKNYLDGDAASMEYAVLLEWDNIYYTKPITKTSALKSTVRLGLIQWQMRPYSGFDELMQQVEYFVDAVAAYRSDFAMFPEYFNAPLMAAYNKLSVSDSIRELAKYTEMIRNRFSELSIKYNINIITGSMPEVIDGQLYNVGNLCRRDGTIERYEKIHVTPDEQKVWGLQGGNKIQTFDTDCGKIGILICYDSEFPELSRIMA
;
A
#
# COMPACT_ATOMS: atom_id res chain seq x y z
N ILE A 1 15.83 1.99 1.52
CA ILE A 1 15.96 3.41 1.89
C ILE A 1 17.39 3.63 2.36
N ALA A 2 18.03 4.71 1.90
CA ALA A 2 19.37 5.07 2.35
C ALA A 2 19.44 6.57 2.65
N PHE A 3 20.12 6.96 3.74
CA PHE A 3 20.38 8.35 4.10
C PHE A 3 21.60 8.51 5.00
N GLY A 4 22.10 9.75 5.12
CA GLY A 4 23.20 10.07 6.05
C GLY A 4 22.68 10.38 7.45
N GLY A 5 23.10 9.60 8.42
CA GLY A 5 22.81 9.81 9.85
C GLY A 5 23.99 10.47 10.56
N ARG A 6 23.73 11.54 11.31
CA ARG A 6 24.74 12.20 12.15
C ARG A 6 25.14 11.31 13.35
N ILE A 7 26.33 11.53 13.86
CA ILE A 7 26.85 10.89 15.08
C ILE A 7 27.27 11.93 16.12
N PRO A 8 26.30 12.72 16.66
CA PRO A 8 26.61 13.95 17.38
C PRO A 8 27.40 13.79 18.68
N ASN A 9 27.40 12.61 19.27
CA ASN A 9 28.21 12.35 20.48
C ASN A 9 29.67 12.00 20.17
N TYR A 10 30.05 11.88 18.89
CA TYR A 10 31.41 11.47 18.50
C TYR A 10 32.49 12.46 18.94
N HIS A 11 32.23 13.77 18.97
CA HIS A 11 33.18 14.78 19.42
C HIS A 11 33.78 14.48 20.82
N ASN A 12 33.01 13.89 21.72
CA ASN A 12 33.44 13.53 23.07
C ASN A 12 34.41 12.33 23.08
N HIS A 13 34.53 11.63 21.98
CA HIS A 13 35.30 10.39 21.84
C HIS A 13 36.38 10.47 20.77
N ALA A 14 36.38 11.48 19.93
CA ALA A 14 37.27 11.64 18.78
C ALA A 14 38.75 11.63 19.12
N SER A 15 39.15 12.06 20.33
CA SER A 15 40.55 11.98 20.80
C SER A 15 41.01 10.58 21.17
N LYS A 16 40.13 9.62 21.35
CA LYS A 16 40.42 8.27 21.86
C LYS A 16 40.17 7.16 20.88
N MET A 17 39.32 7.42 19.85
CA MET A 17 38.94 6.39 18.90
C MET A 17 38.54 6.97 17.54
N THR A 18 38.63 6.17 16.51
CA THR A 18 38.20 6.52 15.15
C THR A 18 36.67 6.49 15.04
N PRO A 19 36.10 7.16 14.03
CA PRO A 19 34.63 7.08 13.79
C PRO A 19 34.14 5.64 13.64
N LYS A 20 34.91 4.75 13.03
CA LYS A 20 34.54 3.35 12.85
C LYS A 20 34.47 2.60 14.18
N GLU A 21 35.49 2.76 15.03
CA GLU A 21 35.52 2.17 16.38
C GLU A 21 34.40 2.70 17.25
N TYR A 22 34.08 4.01 17.14
CA TYR A 22 32.95 4.63 17.82
C TYR A 22 31.64 3.98 17.45
N ILE A 23 31.37 3.83 16.14
CA ILE A 23 30.15 3.22 15.63
C ILE A 23 29.98 1.77 16.11
N GLU A 24 31.08 0.98 16.10
CA GLU A 24 31.04 -0.40 16.62
C GLU A 24 30.69 -0.43 18.12
N LYS A 25 31.24 0.49 18.91
CA LYS A 25 30.91 0.60 20.34
C LYS A 25 29.46 1.03 20.58
N VAL A 26 28.89 1.90 19.75
CA VAL A 26 27.47 2.26 19.80
C VAL A 26 26.59 1.05 19.44
N ARG A 27 26.95 0.29 18.40
CA ARG A 27 26.27 -0.96 18.02
C ARG A 27 26.28 -2.00 19.15
N ASN A 28 27.41 -2.13 19.83
CA ASN A 28 27.57 -3.04 20.96
C ASN A 28 26.95 -2.52 22.27
N LYS A 29 26.31 -1.33 22.23
CA LYS A 29 25.71 -0.65 23.40
C LYS A 29 26.73 -0.28 24.50
N GLU A 30 27.99 -0.14 24.15
CA GLU A 30 29.07 0.32 25.05
C GLU A 30 29.06 1.85 25.15
N ILE A 31 28.62 2.54 24.13
CA ILE A 31 28.48 4.01 24.06
C ILE A 31 27.05 4.35 23.64
N LEU A 32 26.48 5.36 24.30
CA LEU A 32 25.16 5.88 23.94
C LEU A 32 25.32 7.05 22.96
N ASP A 33 24.77 6.91 21.76
CA ASP A 33 24.55 8.00 20.82
C ASP A 33 23.05 8.02 20.48
N SER A 34 22.36 9.08 20.91
CA SER A 34 20.88 9.14 20.84
C SER A 34 20.36 9.04 19.39
N VAL A 35 21.09 9.60 18.44
CA VAL A 35 20.70 9.60 17.02
C VAL A 35 20.98 8.24 16.40
N LEU A 36 22.20 7.74 16.52
CA LEU A 36 22.56 6.46 15.92
C LEU A 36 21.85 5.28 16.58
N ASN A 37 21.68 5.29 17.92
CA ASN A 37 20.92 4.25 18.61
C ASN A 37 19.44 4.22 18.16
N PHE A 38 18.79 5.38 17.99
CA PHE A 38 17.43 5.43 17.49
C PHE A 38 17.32 4.80 16.09
N GLN A 39 18.25 5.10 15.21
CA GLN A 39 18.26 4.57 13.84
C GLN A 39 18.50 3.05 13.83
N LEU A 40 19.46 2.57 14.60
CA LEU A 40 19.74 1.12 14.72
C LEU A 40 18.56 0.35 15.34
N SER A 41 17.82 0.99 16.26
CA SER A 41 16.63 0.39 16.88
C SER A 41 15.42 0.33 15.94
N ASN A 42 15.46 1.04 14.80
CA ASN A 42 14.45 1.00 13.74
C ASN A 42 14.95 0.23 12.50
N ASP A 43 15.76 -0.80 12.72
CA ASP A 43 16.25 -1.74 11.71
C ASP A 43 17.11 -1.12 10.60
N PHE A 44 17.63 0.10 10.80
CA PHE A 44 18.65 0.63 9.93
C PHE A 44 20.02 -0.01 10.25
N HIS A 45 20.76 -0.33 9.22
CA HIS A 45 22.15 -0.80 9.37
C HIS A 45 23.15 0.19 8.79
N VAL A 46 24.32 0.24 9.38
CA VAL A 46 25.41 1.10 8.92
C VAL A 46 26.11 0.45 7.74
N SER A 47 26.07 1.12 6.58
CA SER A 47 26.75 0.68 5.37
C SER A 47 28.21 1.19 5.33
N ARG A 48 28.41 2.49 5.58
CA ARG A 48 29.76 3.10 5.60
C ARG A 48 29.80 4.41 6.37
N VAL A 49 31.02 4.86 6.71
CA VAL A 49 31.28 6.19 7.28
C VAL A 49 31.41 7.22 6.16
N LEU A 50 30.75 8.36 6.35
CA LEU A 50 30.84 9.54 5.48
C LEU A 50 31.72 10.59 6.16
N LYS A 51 32.65 11.18 5.42
CA LYS A 51 33.49 12.32 5.87
C LYS A 51 32.99 13.60 5.23
N ASN A 52 33.18 14.73 5.92
CA ASN A 52 32.76 16.04 5.45
C ASN A 52 31.31 16.04 4.97
N TYR A 53 30.46 15.40 5.77
CA TYR A 53 29.04 15.22 5.39
C TYR A 53 28.23 16.50 5.58
N LEU A 54 28.52 17.24 6.63
CA LEU A 54 27.85 18.52 6.93
C LEU A 54 28.87 19.52 7.45
N ASP A 55 29.13 20.55 6.68
CA ASP A 55 30.09 21.60 7.02
C ASP A 55 29.71 22.29 8.34
N GLY A 56 30.69 22.41 9.24
CA GLY A 56 30.51 23.06 10.53
C GLY A 56 29.78 22.23 11.59
N ASP A 57 29.50 20.95 11.34
CA ASP A 57 28.96 20.04 12.35
C ASP A 57 30.02 19.59 13.37
N ALA A 58 30.36 20.47 14.30
CA ALA A 58 31.35 20.20 15.34
C ALA A 58 30.96 19.00 16.23
N ALA A 59 29.68 18.76 16.47
CA ALA A 59 29.20 17.68 17.33
C ALA A 59 29.51 16.28 16.75
N SER A 60 29.42 16.12 15.44
CA SER A 60 29.80 14.89 14.74
C SER A 60 31.21 14.94 14.16
N MET A 61 31.98 16.03 14.37
CA MET A 61 33.26 16.26 13.71
C MET A 61 33.18 16.12 12.18
N GLU A 62 32.07 16.58 11.61
CA GLU A 62 31.69 16.45 10.19
C GLU A 62 31.58 15.01 9.66
N TYR A 63 31.55 14.03 10.56
CA TYR A 63 31.30 12.65 10.19
C TYR A 63 29.80 12.29 10.27
N ALA A 64 29.41 11.42 9.39
CA ALA A 64 28.10 10.74 9.44
C ALA A 64 28.24 9.27 9.06
N VAL A 65 27.17 8.54 9.20
CA VAL A 65 27.05 7.16 8.72
C VAL A 65 26.07 7.09 7.58
N LEU A 66 26.39 6.39 6.51
CA LEU A 66 25.39 5.97 5.54
C LEU A 66 24.60 4.83 6.17
N LEU A 67 23.32 5.10 6.40
CA LEU A 67 22.38 4.15 6.95
C LEU A 67 21.51 3.61 5.81
N GLU A 68 21.31 2.33 5.82
CA GLU A 68 20.48 1.62 4.87
C GLU A 68 19.42 0.82 5.62
N TRP A 69 18.21 0.86 5.10
CA TRP A 69 17.11 0.01 5.53
C TRP A 69 16.62 -0.77 4.32
N ASP A 70 16.67 -2.08 4.41
CA ASP A 70 16.25 -2.96 3.34
C ASP A 70 14.77 -3.27 3.48
N ASN A 71 14.01 -2.92 2.46
CA ASN A 71 12.65 -3.43 2.36
C ASN A 71 12.72 -4.92 2.00
N ILE A 72 12.56 -5.78 3.01
CA ILE A 72 12.56 -7.24 2.82
C ILE A 72 11.44 -7.73 1.88
N TYR A 73 10.44 -6.89 1.65
CA TYR A 73 9.34 -7.15 0.71
C TYR A 73 9.62 -6.62 -0.69
N TYR A 74 10.73 -5.86 -0.88
CA TYR A 74 11.07 -5.32 -2.19
C TYR A 74 11.58 -6.44 -3.11
N THR A 75 10.79 -6.77 -4.10
CA THR A 75 11.25 -7.52 -5.26
C THR A 75 11.58 -6.54 -6.38
N LYS A 76 12.81 -6.63 -6.90
CA LYS A 76 13.26 -5.76 -8.00
C LYS A 76 12.23 -5.79 -9.14
N PRO A 77 11.75 -4.63 -9.63
CA PRO A 77 10.82 -4.61 -10.76
C PRO A 77 11.41 -5.46 -11.89
N ILE A 78 10.62 -6.40 -12.37
CA ILE A 78 11.00 -7.21 -13.52
C ILE A 78 10.97 -6.27 -14.71
N THR A 79 12.13 -5.89 -15.22
CA THR A 79 12.21 -5.19 -16.52
C THR A 79 11.51 -6.06 -17.57
N LYS A 80 10.77 -5.44 -18.50
CA LYS A 80 9.93 -6.10 -19.53
C LYS A 80 10.59 -7.23 -20.33
N THR A 81 11.86 -7.53 -20.08
CA THR A 81 12.66 -8.62 -20.68
C THR A 81 12.78 -9.87 -19.81
N SER A 82 12.23 -9.88 -18.58
CA SER A 82 12.26 -11.07 -17.75
C SER A 82 11.12 -12.01 -18.14
N ALA A 83 11.40 -13.31 -18.16
CA ALA A 83 10.40 -14.35 -18.36
C ALA A 83 9.22 -14.13 -17.40
N LEU A 84 7.99 -14.23 -17.93
CA LEU A 84 6.77 -14.18 -17.12
C LEU A 84 6.92 -15.11 -15.90
N LYS A 85 6.48 -14.64 -14.76
CA LYS A 85 6.52 -15.41 -13.52
C LYS A 85 5.72 -16.70 -13.72
N SER A 86 6.33 -17.84 -13.49
CA SER A 86 5.68 -19.15 -13.68
C SER A 86 4.57 -19.43 -12.67
N THR A 87 4.56 -18.72 -11.54
CA THR A 87 3.58 -18.85 -10.47
C THR A 87 3.24 -17.48 -9.92
N VAL A 88 1.95 -17.15 -9.88
CA VAL A 88 1.41 -15.93 -9.26
C VAL A 88 0.67 -16.33 -7.98
N ARG A 89 1.00 -15.67 -6.88
CA ARG A 89 0.37 -15.90 -5.57
C ARG A 89 -0.65 -14.83 -5.27
N LEU A 90 -1.90 -15.23 -5.09
CA LEU A 90 -3.01 -14.36 -4.75
C LEU A 90 -3.35 -14.49 -3.26
N GLY A 91 -3.41 -13.38 -2.54
CA GLY A 91 -3.95 -13.28 -1.20
C GLY A 91 -5.40 -12.79 -1.26
N LEU A 92 -6.35 -13.71 -1.11
CA LEU A 92 -7.77 -13.36 -1.09
C LEU A 92 -8.20 -13.04 0.33
N ILE A 93 -8.71 -11.83 0.56
CA ILE A 93 -9.12 -11.40 1.89
C ILE A 93 -10.55 -11.83 2.16
N GLN A 94 -10.72 -12.73 3.11
CA GLN A 94 -12.02 -13.10 3.66
C GLN A 94 -12.46 -12.00 4.62
N TRP A 95 -13.18 -11.00 4.09
CA TRP A 95 -13.59 -9.83 4.84
C TRP A 95 -14.82 -10.08 5.68
N GLN A 96 -14.78 -9.68 6.95
CA GLN A 96 -15.94 -9.69 7.82
C GLN A 96 -16.58 -8.30 7.87
N MET A 97 -17.84 -8.19 7.49
CA MET A 97 -18.64 -6.98 7.66
C MET A 97 -18.97 -6.79 9.14
N ARG A 98 -18.25 -5.90 9.80
CA ARG A 98 -18.45 -5.54 11.21
C ARG A 98 -18.51 -4.02 11.38
N PRO A 99 -19.14 -3.50 12.43
CA PRO A 99 -19.13 -2.06 12.67
C PRO A 99 -17.72 -1.52 12.85
N TYR A 100 -17.46 -0.34 12.31
CA TYR A 100 -16.25 0.45 12.52
C TYR A 100 -16.66 1.83 13.05
N SER A 101 -15.85 2.42 13.91
CA SER A 101 -16.06 3.78 14.42
C SER A 101 -15.85 4.86 13.37
N GLY A 102 -15.21 4.53 12.25
CA GLY A 102 -14.97 5.45 11.14
C GLY A 102 -13.90 4.94 10.18
N PHE A 103 -13.48 5.86 9.31
CA PHE A 103 -12.50 5.61 8.26
C PHE A 103 -11.17 5.03 8.77
N ASP A 104 -10.62 5.62 9.83
CA ASP A 104 -9.29 5.23 10.33
C ASP A 104 -9.27 3.79 10.85
N GLU A 105 -10.31 3.37 11.58
CA GLU A 105 -10.41 1.99 12.06
C GLU A 105 -10.59 1.00 10.91
N LEU A 106 -11.40 1.34 9.90
CA LEU A 106 -11.52 0.55 8.69
C LEU A 106 -10.16 0.37 8.02
N MET A 107 -9.39 1.46 7.85
CA MET A 107 -8.09 1.41 7.17
C MET A 107 -7.01 0.72 8.00
N GLN A 108 -7.07 0.74 9.32
CA GLN A 108 -6.22 -0.10 10.17
C GLN A 108 -6.47 -1.59 9.93
N GLN A 109 -7.74 -1.98 9.81
CA GLN A 109 -8.08 -3.37 9.48
C GLN A 109 -7.64 -3.76 8.06
N VAL A 110 -7.78 -2.84 7.10
CA VAL A 110 -7.25 -3.04 5.72
C VAL A 110 -5.74 -3.27 5.76
N GLU A 111 -5.02 -2.39 6.46
CA GLU A 111 -3.56 -2.49 6.58
C GLU A 111 -3.12 -3.80 7.23
N TYR A 112 -3.81 -4.25 8.28
CA TYR A 112 -3.55 -5.55 8.91
C TYR A 112 -3.62 -6.71 7.91
N PHE A 113 -4.63 -6.74 7.03
CA PHE A 113 -4.73 -7.79 6.02
C PHE A 113 -3.67 -7.65 4.92
N VAL A 114 -3.36 -6.43 4.49
CA VAL A 114 -2.30 -6.20 3.49
C VAL A 114 -0.95 -6.67 4.03
N ASP A 115 -0.62 -6.34 5.28
CA ASP A 115 0.60 -6.79 5.95
C ASP A 115 0.66 -8.31 6.03
N ALA A 116 -0.40 -8.95 6.51
CA ALA A 116 -0.48 -10.41 6.59
C ALA A 116 -0.28 -11.09 5.23
N VAL A 117 -0.95 -10.60 4.19
CA VAL A 117 -0.84 -11.15 2.82
C VAL A 117 0.56 -10.92 2.24
N ALA A 118 1.16 -9.76 2.48
CA ALA A 118 2.51 -9.43 2.04
C ALA A 118 3.56 -10.30 2.74
N ALA A 119 3.38 -10.63 4.03
CA ALA A 119 4.24 -11.55 4.77
C ALA A 119 4.31 -12.95 4.15
N TYR A 120 3.24 -13.41 3.49
CA TYR A 120 3.22 -14.65 2.70
C TYR A 120 3.85 -14.49 1.31
N ARG A 121 4.46 -13.34 0.99
CA ARG A 121 5.07 -13.03 -0.32
C ARG A 121 4.08 -13.20 -1.47
N SER A 122 2.84 -12.77 -1.24
CA SER A 122 1.84 -12.76 -2.28
C SER A 122 2.11 -11.65 -3.30
N ASP A 123 1.72 -11.88 -4.53
CA ASP A 123 1.87 -10.90 -5.61
C ASP A 123 0.73 -9.89 -5.62
N PHE A 124 -0.43 -10.35 -5.18
CA PHE A 124 -1.64 -9.55 -5.09
C PHE A 124 -2.34 -9.77 -3.75
N ALA A 125 -2.85 -8.69 -3.18
CA ALA A 125 -3.89 -8.69 -2.15
C ALA A 125 -5.21 -8.29 -2.80
N MET A 126 -6.28 -9.04 -2.58
CA MET A 126 -7.57 -8.79 -3.21
C MET A 126 -8.67 -8.69 -2.16
N PHE A 127 -9.33 -7.53 -2.13
CA PHE A 127 -10.47 -7.23 -1.29
C PHE A 127 -11.79 -7.50 -2.01
N PRO A 128 -12.89 -7.78 -1.28
CA PRO A 128 -14.18 -8.04 -1.90
C PRO A 128 -14.92 -6.76 -2.31
N GLU A 129 -15.99 -6.95 -3.06
CA GLU A 129 -16.95 -5.90 -3.39
C GLU A 129 -17.55 -5.29 -2.13
N TYR A 130 -17.68 -3.95 -2.09
CA TYR A 130 -18.28 -3.18 -0.99
C TYR A 130 -17.68 -3.45 0.40
N PHE A 131 -16.41 -3.80 0.50
CA PHE A 131 -15.74 -4.01 1.80
C PHE A 131 -15.88 -2.81 2.76
N ASN A 132 -16.11 -1.61 2.22
CA ASN A 132 -16.29 -0.35 2.95
C ASN A 132 -17.75 -0.10 3.39
N ALA A 133 -18.69 -0.99 3.05
CA ALA A 133 -20.11 -0.83 3.41
C ALA A 133 -20.38 -0.59 4.90
N PRO A 134 -19.59 -1.11 5.86
CA PRO A 134 -19.81 -0.80 7.27
C PRO A 134 -19.76 0.69 7.62
N LEU A 135 -19.08 1.54 6.83
CA LEU A 135 -19.10 2.98 7.03
C LEU A 135 -20.50 3.61 6.80
N MET A 136 -21.40 2.91 6.09
CA MET A 136 -22.77 3.36 5.92
C MET A 136 -23.56 3.41 7.23
N ALA A 137 -23.12 2.75 8.28
CA ALA A 137 -23.80 2.77 9.60
C ALA A 137 -24.00 4.20 10.13
N ALA A 138 -23.13 5.13 9.77
CA ALA A 138 -23.27 6.55 10.11
C ALA A 138 -24.47 7.23 9.43
N TYR A 139 -25.01 6.64 8.37
CA TYR A 139 -26.03 7.20 7.49
C TYR A 139 -27.35 6.44 7.50
N ASN A 140 -27.58 5.58 8.49
CA ASN A 140 -28.78 4.71 8.61
C ASN A 140 -30.13 5.43 8.62
N LYS A 141 -30.14 6.75 8.82
CA LYS A 141 -31.36 7.57 8.79
C LYS A 141 -31.72 8.09 7.40
N LEU A 142 -30.84 7.94 6.44
CA LEU A 142 -31.05 8.38 5.05
C LEU A 142 -31.75 7.27 4.24
N SER A 143 -32.22 7.62 3.06
CA SER A 143 -32.65 6.62 2.07
C SER A 143 -31.43 5.75 1.66
N VAL A 144 -31.70 4.55 1.13
CA VAL A 144 -30.62 3.66 0.65
C VAL A 144 -29.79 4.35 -0.44
N SER A 145 -30.46 5.03 -1.38
CA SER A 145 -29.80 5.78 -2.45
C SER A 145 -28.94 6.93 -1.95
N ASP A 146 -29.37 7.63 -0.89
CA ASP A 146 -28.58 8.71 -0.32
C ASP A 146 -27.42 8.15 0.51
N SER A 147 -27.64 7.07 1.27
CA SER A 147 -26.61 6.44 2.09
C SER A 147 -25.43 5.93 1.24
N ILE A 148 -25.70 5.34 0.08
CA ILE A 148 -24.63 4.85 -0.81
C ILE A 148 -23.85 6.01 -1.45
N ARG A 149 -24.49 7.16 -1.68
CA ARG A 149 -23.82 8.37 -2.15
C ARG A 149 -22.94 9.00 -1.07
N GLU A 150 -23.35 8.93 0.19
CA GLU A 150 -22.50 9.32 1.32
C GLU A 150 -21.28 8.38 1.45
N LEU A 151 -21.47 7.07 1.26
CA LEU A 151 -20.37 6.11 1.23
C LEU A 151 -19.38 6.42 0.10
N ALA A 152 -19.84 6.87 -1.06
CA ALA A 152 -19.00 7.24 -2.19
C ALA A 152 -17.98 8.36 -1.88
N LYS A 153 -18.26 9.20 -0.88
CA LYS A 153 -17.34 10.28 -0.46
C LYS A 153 -16.03 9.76 0.14
N TYR A 154 -16.00 8.52 0.62
CA TYR A 154 -14.78 7.90 1.15
C TYR A 154 -13.90 7.28 0.07
N THR A 155 -14.40 7.07 -1.14
CA THR A 155 -13.74 6.24 -2.16
C THR A 155 -12.38 6.79 -2.58
N GLU A 156 -12.25 8.10 -2.76
CA GLU A 156 -10.96 8.71 -3.08
C GLU A 156 -9.93 8.55 -1.94
N MET A 157 -10.34 8.78 -0.70
CA MET A 157 -9.48 8.63 0.46
C MET A 157 -9.01 7.18 0.61
N ILE A 158 -9.93 6.23 0.43
CA ILE A 158 -9.63 4.79 0.48
C ILE A 158 -8.65 4.41 -0.64
N ARG A 159 -8.89 4.84 -1.87
CA ARG A 159 -8.01 4.60 -3.02
C ARG A 159 -6.58 5.09 -2.77
N ASN A 160 -6.45 6.31 -2.26
CA ASN A 160 -5.15 6.89 -1.95
C ASN A 160 -4.42 6.08 -0.87
N ARG A 161 -5.14 5.65 0.17
CA ARG A 161 -4.57 4.81 1.22
C ARG A 161 -4.12 3.44 0.70
N PHE A 162 -4.89 2.81 -0.19
CA PHE A 162 -4.45 1.56 -0.84
C PHE A 162 -3.20 1.75 -1.70
N SER A 163 -3.07 2.87 -2.39
CA SER A 163 -1.84 3.18 -3.14
C SER A 163 -0.62 3.31 -2.22
N GLU A 164 -0.75 3.99 -1.09
CA GLU A 164 0.30 4.06 -0.08
C GLU A 164 0.69 2.67 0.45
N LEU A 165 -0.31 1.83 0.76
CA LEU A 165 -0.09 0.47 1.24
C LEU A 165 0.56 -0.42 0.18
N SER A 166 0.21 -0.28 -1.10
CA SER A 166 0.80 -1.06 -2.18
C SER A 166 2.31 -0.81 -2.31
N ILE A 167 2.71 0.45 -2.14
CA ILE A 167 4.13 0.85 -2.14
C ILE A 167 4.81 0.36 -0.85
N LYS A 168 4.19 0.64 0.31
CA LYS A 168 4.74 0.32 1.64
C LYS A 168 5.05 -1.16 1.78
N TYR A 169 4.11 -2.02 1.35
CA TYR A 169 4.22 -3.47 1.49
C TYR A 169 4.72 -4.17 0.22
N ASN A 170 5.06 -3.40 -0.81
CA ASN A 170 5.57 -3.89 -2.10
C ASN A 170 4.69 -5.00 -2.71
N ILE A 171 3.38 -4.78 -2.74
CA ILE A 171 2.37 -5.73 -3.21
C ILE A 171 1.37 -5.03 -4.13
N ASN A 172 0.92 -5.71 -5.19
CA ASN A 172 -0.20 -5.19 -5.98
C ASN A 172 -1.50 -5.38 -5.20
N ILE A 173 -2.36 -4.37 -5.17
CA ILE A 173 -3.63 -4.44 -4.44
C ILE A 173 -4.79 -4.24 -5.41
N ILE A 174 -5.69 -5.22 -5.45
CA ILE A 174 -7.01 -5.11 -6.04
C ILE A 174 -7.93 -4.68 -4.89
N THR A 175 -8.40 -3.44 -4.94
CA THR A 175 -9.09 -2.81 -3.80
C THR A 175 -10.48 -3.40 -3.50
N GLY A 176 -10.89 -4.42 -4.26
CA GLY A 176 -12.30 -4.76 -4.34
C GLY A 176 -13.04 -3.69 -5.11
N SER A 177 -14.29 -3.41 -4.72
CA SER A 177 -15.01 -2.31 -5.35
C SER A 177 -15.82 -1.48 -4.35
N MET A 178 -16.11 -0.24 -4.72
CA MET A 178 -16.75 0.77 -3.89
C MET A 178 -17.63 1.67 -4.75
N PRO A 179 -18.66 2.34 -4.17
CA PRO A 179 -19.44 3.32 -4.91
C PRO A 179 -18.57 4.56 -5.20
N GLU A 180 -18.63 5.08 -6.40
CA GLU A 180 -17.99 6.34 -6.79
C GLU A 180 -18.99 7.19 -7.62
N VAL A 181 -19.06 8.49 -7.32
CA VAL A 181 -19.87 9.45 -8.10
C VAL A 181 -18.97 10.10 -9.14
N ILE A 182 -19.34 9.93 -10.42
CA ILE A 182 -18.61 10.47 -11.56
C ILE A 182 -19.63 11.22 -12.43
N ASP A 183 -19.41 12.50 -12.65
CA ASP A 183 -20.32 13.37 -13.41
C ASP A 183 -21.78 13.28 -12.93
N GLY A 184 -21.97 13.18 -11.60
CA GLY A 184 -23.28 13.07 -10.96
C GLY A 184 -23.92 11.69 -11.00
N GLN A 185 -23.35 10.74 -11.74
CA GLN A 185 -23.80 9.35 -11.81
C GLN A 185 -23.05 8.47 -10.81
N LEU A 186 -23.71 7.46 -10.27
CA LEU A 186 -23.15 6.52 -9.32
C LEU A 186 -22.70 5.24 -10.02
N TYR A 187 -21.46 4.83 -9.79
CA TYR A 187 -20.85 3.61 -10.32
C TYR A 187 -20.31 2.74 -9.20
N ASN A 188 -20.16 1.45 -9.46
CA ASN A 188 -19.41 0.53 -8.63
C ASN A 188 -17.99 0.37 -9.22
N VAL A 189 -16.99 0.88 -8.53
CA VAL A 189 -15.64 1.09 -9.06
C VAL A 189 -14.60 0.40 -8.18
N GLY A 190 -13.71 -0.34 -8.80
CA GLY A 190 -12.51 -0.86 -8.16
C GLY A 190 -11.24 -0.21 -8.71
N ASN A 191 -10.14 -0.41 -8.01
CA ASN A 191 -8.84 0.08 -8.41
C ASN A 191 -7.79 -1.03 -8.29
N LEU A 192 -6.89 -1.07 -9.27
CA LEU A 192 -5.63 -1.79 -9.18
C LEU A 192 -4.55 -0.79 -8.76
N CYS A 193 -4.10 -0.91 -7.51
CA CYS A 193 -2.96 -0.15 -7.00
C CYS A 193 -1.72 -1.02 -7.12
N ARG A 194 -0.80 -0.66 -8.02
CA ARG A 194 0.44 -1.43 -8.22
C ARG A 194 1.49 -1.03 -7.19
N ARG A 195 2.41 -1.92 -6.94
CA ARG A 195 3.55 -1.72 -6.03
C ARG A 195 4.51 -0.60 -6.43
N ASP A 196 4.42 -0.12 -7.67
CA ASP A 196 5.14 1.06 -8.16
C ASP A 196 4.41 2.38 -7.94
N GLY A 197 3.23 2.34 -7.32
CA GLY A 197 2.37 3.50 -7.03
C GLY A 197 1.41 3.88 -8.15
N THR A 198 1.43 3.19 -9.29
CA THR A 198 0.46 3.44 -10.34
C THR A 198 -0.91 2.89 -9.97
N ILE A 199 -1.96 3.63 -10.34
CA ILE A 199 -3.36 3.26 -10.08
C ILE A 199 -4.10 3.19 -11.40
N GLU A 200 -4.84 2.11 -11.61
CA GLU A 200 -5.79 1.99 -12.70
C GLU A 200 -7.17 1.63 -12.17
N ARG A 201 -8.19 2.27 -12.74
CA ARG A 201 -9.58 2.10 -12.36
C ARG A 201 -10.27 1.11 -13.29
N TYR A 202 -11.17 0.32 -12.73
CA TYR A 202 -12.11 -0.51 -13.45
C TYR A 202 -13.53 -0.35 -12.88
N GLU A 203 -14.53 -0.60 -13.69
CA GLU A 203 -15.94 -0.41 -13.35
C GLU A 203 -16.70 -1.73 -13.49
N LYS A 204 -17.67 -1.97 -12.61
CA LYS A 204 -18.65 -3.05 -12.77
C LYS A 204 -19.47 -2.78 -14.02
N ILE A 205 -19.49 -3.71 -14.95
CA ILE A 205 -20.19 -3.57 -16.23
C ILE A 205 -21.66 -3.95 -16.05
N HIS A 206 -21.93 -5.09 -15.43
CA HIS A 206 -23.27 -5.58 -15.20
C HIS A 206 -23.69 -5.30 -13.76
N VAL A 207 -24.54 -4.27 -13.58
CA VAL A 207 -25.16 -4.00 -12.30
C VAL A 207 -26.40 -4.88 -12.13
N THR A 208 -26.66 -5.32 -10.90
CA THR A 208 -27.86 -6.10 -10.60
C THR A 208 -29.11 -5.23 -10.68
N PRO A 209 -30.31 -5.82 -10.87
CA PRO A 209 -31.57 -5.04 -10.88
C PRO A 209 -31.77 -4.19 -9.63
N ASP A 210 -31.34 -4.68 -8.44
CA ASP A 210 -31.46 -3.92 -7.20
C ASP A 210 -30.47 -2.76 -7.13
N GLU A 211 -29.24 -2.97 -7.54
CA GLU A 211 -28.23 -1.91 -7.64
C GLU A 211 -28.70 -0.78 -8.57
N GLN A 212 -29.34 -1.15 -9.69
CA GLN A 212 -29.87 -0.17 -10.65
C GLN A 212 -31.11 0.56 -10.12
N LYS A 213 -32.12 -0.19 -9.65
CA LYS A 213 -33.43 0.37 -9.30
C LYS A 213 -33.47 1.04 -7.93
N VAL A 214 -32.78 0.45 -6.93
CA VAL A 214 -32.83 0.90 -5.54
C VAL A 214 -31.69 1.86 -5.23
N TRP A 215 -30.47 1.59 -5.73
CA TRP A 215 -29.30 2.40 -5.43
C TRP A 215 -29.00 3.44 -6.49
N GLY A 216 -29.52 3.26 -7.72
CA GLY A 216 -29.32 4.16 -8.84
C GLY A 216 -27.94 4.02 -9.49
N LEU A 217 -27.30 2.83 -9.37
CA LEU A 217 -26.03 2.56 -10.02
C LEU A 217 -26.15 2.46 -11.54
N GLN A 218 -25.13 2.95 -12.20
CA GLN A 218 -24.92 2.78 -13.65
C GLN A 218 -23.87 1.69 -13.91
N GLY A 219 -24.03 0.93 -14.97
CA GLY A 219 -23.01 -0.01 -15.45
C GLY A 219 -21.87 0.73 -16.17
N GLY A 220 -20.67 0.21 -16.01
CA GLY A 220 -19.51 0.65 -16.78
C GLY A 220 -19.62 0.25 -18.27
N ASN A 221 -18.75 0.82 -19.10
CA ASN A 221 -18.79 0.60 -20.54
C ASN A 221 -17.46 0.13 -21.15
N LYS A 222 -16.50 -0.26 -20.30
CA LYS A 222 -15.16 -0.69 -20.75
C LYS A 222 -14.81 -2.06 -20.22
N ILE A 223 -14.43 -2.96 -21.13
CA ILE A 223 -13.79 -4.22 -20.80
C ILE A 223 -12.27 -3.97 -20.84
N GLN A 224 -11.59 -4.17 -19.73
CA GLN A 224 -10.18 -3.83 -19.58
C GLN A 224 -9.36 -5.00 -19.07
N THR A 225 -8.13 -5.09 -19.53
CA THR A 225 -7.08 -5.92 -18.94
C THR A 225 -5.93 -5.02 -18.52
N PHE A 226 -5.17 -5.44 -17.52
CA PHE A 226 -4.13 -4.65 -16.89
C PHE A 226 -2.80 -5.39 -16.99
N ASP A 227 -1.78 -4.70 -17.50
CA ASP A 227 -0.42 -5.21 -17.47
C ASP A 227 0.16 -5.00 -16.07
N THR A 228 0.71 -6.08 -15.50
CA THR A 228 1.38 -6.05 -14.20
C THR A 228 2.77 -6.67 -14.31
N ASP A 229 3.58 -6.51 -13.29
CA ASP A 229 4.88 -7.17 -13.18
C ASP A 229 4.77 -8.71 -13.04
N CYS A 230 3.56 -9.23 -12.82
CA CYS A 230 3.27 -10.66 -12.72
C CYS A 230 2.56 -11.23 -13.95
N GLY A 231 2.27 -10.39 -14.94
CA GLY A 231 1.53 -10.75 -16.14
C GLY A 231 0.28 -9.88 -16.34
N LYS A 232 -0.45 -10.19 -17.40
CA LYS A 232 -1.72 -9.52 -17.72
C LYS A 232 -2.85 -10.14 -16.90
N ILE A 233 -3.70 -9.29 -16.32
CA ILE A 233 -4.86 -9.72 -15.53
C ILE A 233 -6.14 -9.05 -16.03
N GLY A 234 -7.27 -9.75 -15.90
CA GLY A 234 -8.62 -9.20 -16.01
C GLY A 234 -9.27 -9.19 -14.63
N ILE A 235 -10.11 -8.21 -14.34
CA ILE A 235 -10.82 -8.09 -13.07
C ILE A 235 -12.31 -7.97 -13.35
N LEU A 236 -13.10 -8.83 -12.70
CA LEU A 236 -14.56 -8.86 -12.76
C LEU A 236 -15.13 -8.58 -11.37
N ILE A 237 -16.27 -7.89 -11.30
CA ILE A 237 -16.95 -7.57 -10.06
C ILE A 237 -18.26 -8.36 -9.95
N CYS A 238 -18.29 -9.31 -9.02
CA CYS A 238 -19.52 -10.03 -8.61
C CYS A 238 -20.35 -10.51 -9.82
N TYR A 239 -21.47 -9.83 -10.10
CA TYR A 239 -22.41 -10.19 -11.17
C TYR A 239 -21.79 -10.26 -12.57
N ASP A 240 -20.67 -9.54 -12.81
CA ASP A 240 -19.92 -9.67 -14.07
C ASP A 240 -19.44 -11.10 -14.32
N SER A 241 -19.21 -11.89 -13.28
CA SER A 241 -18.75 -13.28 -13.41
C SER A 241 -19.81 -14.24 -13.98
N GLU A 242 -21.08 -13.86 -13.96
CA GLU A 242 -22.17 -14.60 -14.56
C GLU A 242 -22.19 -14.51 -16.11
N PHE A 243 -21.36 -13.62 -16.68
CA PHE A 243 -21.25 -13.39 -18.12
C PHE A 243 -19.91 -13.94 -18.65
N PRO A 244 -19.87 -15.21 -19.10
CA PRO A 244 -18.63 -15.86 -19.54
C PRO A 244 -17.97 -15.17 -20.73
N GLU A 245 -18.73 -14.35 -21.49
CA GLU A 245 -18.22 -13.54 -22.58
C GLU A 245 -17.15 -12.55 -22.11
N LEU A 246 -17.33 -11.94 -20.92
CA LEU A 246 -16.35 -11.01 -20.37
C LEU A 246 -15.00 -11.72 -20.12
N SER A 247 -15.02 -12.89 -19.49
CA SER A 247 -13.82 -13.69 -19.26
C SER A 247 -13.13 -14.08 -20.56
N ARG A 248 -13.88 -14.43 -21.60
CA ARG A 248 -13.33 -14.79 -22.92
C ARG A 248 -12.69 -13.61 -23.64
N ILE A 249 -13.30 -12.41 -23.51
CA ILE A 249 -12.76 -11.20 -24.14
C ILE A 249 -11.48 -10.75 -23.43
N MET A 250 -11.38 -10.94 -22.12
CA MET A 250 -10.21 -10.57 -21.33
C MET A 250 -9.03 -11.55 -21.49
N ALA A 251 -9.28 -12.82 -21.84
CA ALA A 251 -8.26 -13.85 -22.00
C ALA A 251 -7.50 -13.70 -23.32
#